data_0be0f12c557391b15658e1485e3e38e3
#
_entry.id   0be0f12c557391b15658e1485e3e38e3
#
_cell.length_a   1.000
_cell.length_b   1.000
_cell.length_c   1.000
_cell.angle_alpha   90.00
_cell.angle_beta   90.00
_cell.angle_gamma   90.00
#
_symmetry.space_group_name_H-M   'P 1'
#
loop_
_entity.id
_entity.type
_entity.pdbx_description
1 polymer ?
#
loop_
_entity_poly.entity_id
_entity_poly.type
_entity_poly.pdbx_seq_one_letter_code
_entity_poly.pdbx_strand_id
1 'polypeptide(L)'
;MDRDRGDIKLVTDEKIAETSSKGNQEKWFDEDTNQWYKLDQFGYEALSETLISILLEKSNIENDTPFTFVRYEPVRIIVHNRERTGCVSNNFLKEGQSVITINHLLSRIIGYPLKEKLLSLTSDKKRIAYLAEGTKDCTGLDYFGEYLTLLFEIDSLFLNDDRHLNNIAVIKSGDKYDYCPIFDNGAGLLSDTRLSPMDIEPKALIASLKSRPFNMSFTRQMNTARSLYGNRLSMSKFKREDIMEYLRPILEFYPKRDKSIIADRVVECILARQRLL
;
A
#
# COMPACT_ATOMS: atom_id res chain seq x y z
N MET A 1 -35.73 -8.10 15.01
CA MET A 1 -34.45 -8.71 14.59
C MET A 1 -33.49 -7.55 14.35
N ASP A 2 -32.84 -7.12 15.41
CA ASP A 2 -31.74 -6.12 15.33
C ASP A 2 -30.60 -6.77 14.59
N ARG A 3 -30.32 -6.26 13.40
CA ARG A 3 -29.06 -6.54 12.71
C ARG A 3 -27.99 -5.76 13.48
N ASP A 4 -27.07 -6.51 14.04
CA ASP A 4 -25.80 -6.04 14.59
C ASP A 4 -25.21 -5.01 13.62
N ARG A 5 -25.43 -3.72 13.91
CA ARG A 5 -24.78 -2.63 13.19
C ARG A 5 -23.40 -2.56 13.79
N GLY A 6 -22.44 -3.21 13.14
CA GLY A 6 -21.04 -3.05 13.49
C GLY A 6 -20.74 -1.56 13.75
N ASP A 7 -19.88 -1.28 14.71
CA ASP A 7 -19.61 0.05 15.23
C ASP A 7 -19.41 1.07 14.12
N ILE A 8 -20.39 1.99 13.97
CA ILE A 8 -20.31 3.10 13.02
C ILE A 8 -19.52 4.22 13.69
N LYS A 9 -18.34 4.53 13.16
CA LYS A 9 -17.50 5.62 13.67
C LYS A 9 -18.02 6.96 13.17
N LEU A 10 -18.30 7.89 14.09
CA LEU A 10 -18.62 9.28 13.78
C LEU A 10 -17.34 10.12 13.81
N VAL A 11 -17.08 10.89 12.74
CA VAL A 11 -15.92 11.76 12.64
C VAL A 11 -16.37 13.20 12.41
N THR A 12 -15.84 14.14 13.20
CA THR A 12 -16.11 15.58 13.06
C THR A 12 -15.13 16.22 12.08
N ASP A 13 -15.56 17.34 11.47
CA ASP A 13 -14.75 18.12 10.52
C ASP A 13 -13.44 18.63 11.13
N GLU A 14 -13.45 18.95 12.42
CA GLU A 14 -12.28 19.39 13.18
C GLU A 14 -11.21 18.29 13.24
N LYS A 15 -11.59 17.03 13.53
CA LYS A 15 -10.66 15.90 13.56
C LYS A 15 -10.03 15.63 12.19
N ILE A 16 -10.77 15.81 11.10
CA ILE A 16 -10.25 15.65 9.73
C ILE A 16 -9.24 16.75 9.40
N ALA A 17 -9.55 18.01 9.76
CA ALA A 17 -8.70 19.17 9.46
C ALA A 17 -7.36 19.14 10.22
N GLU A 18 -7.37 18.69 11.48
CA GLU A 18 -6.19 18.68 12.35
C GLU A 18 -5.19 17.58 12.00
N THR A 19 -5.63 16.44 11.47
CA THR A 19 -4.81 15.23 11.30
C THR A 19 -4.61 14.81 9.85
N SER A 20 -5.29 15.46 8.87
CA SER A 20 -5.14 15.09 7.46
C SER A 20 -3.73 15.38 6.95
N SER A 21 -2.98 14.33 6.65
CA SER A 21 -1.73 14.50 5.89
C SER A 21 -2.07 14.94 4.46
N LYS A 22 -1.21 15.78 3.85
CA LYS A 22 -1.34 16.23 2.45
C LYS A 22 -1.23 15.06 1.47
N GLY A 23 -2.31 14.30 1.31
CA GLY A 23 -2.43 13.18 0.38
C GLY A 23 -3.77 13.21 -0.35
N ASN A 24 -3.89 12.46 -1.44
CA ASN A 24 -5.11 12.41 -2.25
C ASN A 24 -6.29 11.71 -1.57
N GLN A 25 -6.07 10.96 -0.48
CA GLN A 25 -7.09 10.22 0.26
C GLN A 25 -7.34 10.88 1.63
N GLU A 26 -8.62 11.06 1.99
CA GLU A 26 -8.99 11.55 3.32
C GLU A 26 -8.58 10.53 4.38
N LYS A 27 -7.77 10.95 5.33
CA LYS A 27 -7.29 10.13 6.45
C LYS A 27 -7.13 10.96 7.70
N TRP A 28 -7.31 10.35 8.86
CA TRP A 28 -7.11 11.00 10.17
C TRP A 28 -6.64 10.01 11.20
N PHE A 29 -6.05 10.53 12.25
CA PHE A 29 -5.65 9.79 13.42
C PHE A 29 -6.64 10.01 14.56
N ASP A 30 -7.07 8.95 15.21
CA ASP A 30 -7.90 8.98 16.41
C ASP A 30 -7.01 8.68 17.61
N GLU A 31 -6.73 9.70 18.43
CA GLU A 31 -5.87 9.60 19.60
C GLU A 31 -6.47 8.71 20.68
N ASP A 32 -7.80 8.71 20.84
CA ASP A 32 -8.50 7.95 21.86
C ASP A 32 -8.36 6.43 21.64
N THR A 33 -8.38 6.00 20.40
CA THR A 33 -8.23 4.57 20.02
C THR A 33 -6.84 4.21 19.53
N ASN A 34 -5.95 5.20 19.33
CA ASN A 34 -4.64 5.06 18.74
C ASN A 34 -4.70 4.39 17.36
N GLN A 35 -5.66 4.81 16.52
CA GLN A 35 -5.94 4.23 15.22
C GLN A 35 -5.95 5.26 14.09
N TRP A 36 -5.54 4.80 12.90
CA TRP A 36 -5.64 5.54 11.67
C TRP A 36 -6.85 5.09 10.85
N TYR A 37 -7.61 6.05 10.34
CA TYR A 37 -8.74 5.83 9.45
C TYR A 37 -8.45 6.40 8.07
N LYS A 38 -8.87 5.69 7.03
CA LYS A 38 -8.81 6.13 5.63
C LYS A 38 -10.17 5.92 4.99
N LEU A 39 -10.64 6.86 4.17
CA LEU A 39 -11.90 6.75 3.43
C LEU A 39 -11.66 6.32 1.98
N ASP A 40 -12.63 5.60 1.43
CA ASP A 40 -12.76 5.49 -0.02
C ASP A 40 -13.08 6.86 -0.61
N GLN A 41 -12.26 7.29 -1.55
CA GLN A 41 -12.42 8.59 -2.20
C GLN A 41 -12.72 8.46 -3.68
N PHE A 42 -12.11 7.51 -4.35
CA PHE A 42 -12.15 7.38 -5.78
C PHE A 42 -12.66 6.03 -6.28
N GLY A 43 -12.94 5.12 -5.37
CA GLY A 43 -13.45 3.81 -5.72
C GLY A 43 -13.57 2.86 -4.54
N TYR A 44 -12.65 1.90 -4.42
CA TYR A 44 -12.65 0.87 -3.37
C TYR A 44 -11.26 0.68 -2.74
N GLU A 45 -10.61 1.80 -2.42
CA GLU A 45 -9.26 1.83 -1.84
C GLU A 45 -9.19 1.10 -0.49
N ALA A 46 -10.23 1.23 0.33
CA ALA A 46 -10.32 0.54 1.62
C ALA A 46 -10.41 -0.99 1.48
N LEU A 47 -11.13 -1.47 0.46
CA LEU A 47 -11.14 -2.89 0.10
C LEU A 47 -9.75 -3.36 -0.31
N SER A 48 -9.04 -2.57 -1.13
CA SER A 48 -7.69 -2.89 -1.57
C SER A 48 -6.72 -3.01 -0.38
N GLU A 49 -6.70 -2.01 0.53
CA GLU A 49 -5.89 -2.06 1.77
C GLU A 49 -6.20 -3.31 2.59
N THR A 50 -7.48 -3.55 2.86
CA THR A 50 -7.93 -4.65 3.71
C THR A 50 -7.59 -6.01 3.10
N LEU A 51 -7.99 -6.26 1.85
CA LEU A 51 -7.77 -7.55 1.20
C LEU A 51 -6.27 -7.84 1.04
N ILE A 52 -5.48 -6.86 0.61
CA ILE A 52 -4.03 -7.04 0.45
C ILE A 52 -3.40 -7.41 1.79
N SER A 53 -3.76 -6.74 2.89
CA SER A 53 -3.22 -7.08 4.21
C SER A 53 -3.58 -8.51 4.64
N ILE A 54 -4.80 -8.97 4.40
CA ILE A 54 -5.23 -10.35 4.68
C ILE A 54 -4.43 -11.37 3.83
N LEU A 55 -4.23 -11.08 2.54
CA LEU A 55 -3.49 -11.98 1.66
C LEU A 55 -2.00 -12.03 2.01
N LEU A 56 -1.41 -10.93 2.45
CA LEU A 56 -0.02 -10.88 2.92
C LEU A 56 0.22 -11.73 4.19
N GLU A 57 -0.79 -11.99 5.01
CA GLU A 57 -0.68 -12.93 6.14
C GLU A 57 -0.39 -14.38 5.70
N LYS A 58 -0.67 -14.71 4.42
CA LYS A 58 -0.36 -16.02 3.82
C LYS A 58 1.02 -16.07 3.17
N SER A 59 1.83 -15.02 3.34
CA SER A 59 3.18 -14.92 2.79
C SER A 59 4.24 -15.27 3.84
N ASN A 60 5.49 -15.34 3.36
CA ASN A 60 6.66 -15.53 4.20
C ASN A 60 7.16 -14.27 4.93
N ILE A 61 6.53 -13.11 4.76
CA ILE A 61 7.10 -11.82 5.19
C ILE A 61 7.52 -11.85 6.65
N GLU A 62 6.59 -12.10 7.57
CA GLU A 62 6.87 -12.03 9.02
C GLU A 62 7.57 -13.29 9.56
N ASN A 63 7.63 -14.40 8.78
CA ASN A 63 8.27 -15.64 9.19
C ASN A 63 9.75 -15.70 8.80
N ASP A 64 10.10 -15.19 7.60
CA ASP A 64 11.42 -15.38 7.01
C ASP A 64 12.18 -14.07 6.81
N THR A 65 11.58 -12.92 7.15
CA THR A 65 12.20 -11.62 6.97
C THR A 65 12.05 -10.75 8.23
N PRO A 66 12.88 -9.71 8.41
CA PRO A 66 12.70 -8.75 9.50
C PRO A 66 11.59 -7.71 9.22
N PHE A 67 10.83 -7.88 8.14
CA PHE A 67 9.84 -6.90 7.70
C PHE A 67 8.45 -7.26 8.19
N THR A 68 7.61 -6.24 8.33
CA THR A 68 6.22 -6.35 8.74
C THR A 68 5.33 -5.55 7.80
N PHE A 69 4.03 -5.68 7.94
CA PHE A 69 3.05 -4.91 7.17
C PHE A 69 1.88 -4.45 8.06
N VAL A 70 1.23 -3.38 7.65
CA VAL A 70 0.06 -2.84 8.35
C VAL A 70 -1.16 -3.67 7.99
N ARG A 71 -1.94 -4.04 9.01
CA ARG A 71 -3.22 -4.73 8.88
C ARG A 71 -4.35 -3.72 8.89
N TYR A 72 -5.31 -3.92 8.00
CA TYR A 72 -6.45 -3.04 7.85
C TYR A 72 -7.74 -3.82 7.99
N GLU A 73 -8.73 -3.20 8.61
CA GLU A 73 -10.10 -3.72 8.74
C GLU A 73 -11.06 -2.77 8.04
N PRO A 74 -12.11 -3.27 7.35
CA PRO A 74 -13.09 -2.42 6.72
C PRO A 74 -13.99 -1.80 7.77
N VAL A 75 -14.39 -0.55 7.58
CA VAL A 75 -15.20 0.19 8.53
C VAL A 75 -16.22 1.08 7.82
N ARG A 76 -17.37 1.32 8.45
CA ARG A 76 -18.33 2.35 8.06
C ARG A 76 -18.11 3.59 8.88
N ILE A 77 -18.03 4.72 8.22
CA ILE A 77 -17.70 6.00 8.83
C ILE A 77 -18.75 7.02 8.43
N ILE A 78 -19.25 7.79 9.39
CA ILE A 78 -20.15 8.92 9.11
C ILE A 78 -19.30 10.18 9.08
N VAL A 79 -19.21 10.78 7.90
CA VAL A 79 -18.54 12.06 7.65
C VAL A 79 -19.55 12.99 6.98
N HIS A 80 -19.69 14.23 7.48
CA HIS A 80 -20.66 15.20 6.97
C HIS A 80 -22.09 14.64 6.85
N ASN A 81 -22.54 13.90 7.86
CA ASN A 81 -23.83 13.20 7.89
C ASN A 81 -24.08 12.20 6.74
N ARG A 82 -23.01 11.68 6.13
CA ARG A 82 -23.08 10.64 5.10
C ARG A 82 -22.26 9.44 5.54
N GLU A 83 -22.86 8.25 5.41
CA GLU A 83 -22.15 6.99 5.60
C GLU A 83 -21.25 6.74 4.40
N ARG A 84 -19.97 6.46 4.68
CA ARG A 84 -18.95 6.13 3.69
C ARG A 84 -18.19 4.89 4.10
N THR A 85 -17.67 4.17 3.15
CA THR A 85 -16.77 3.05 3.37
C THR A 85 -15.34 3.57 3.59
N GLY A 86 -14.64 2.91 4.49
CA GLY A 86 -13.24 3.18 4.78
C GLY A 86 -12.55 1.96 5.35
N CYS A 87 -11.30 2.12 5.74
CA CYS A 87 -10.56 1.14 6.52
C CYS A 87 -9.91 1.78 7.74
N VAL A 88 -9.63 0.95 8.74
CA VAL A 88 -8.95 1.32 9.98
C VAL A 88 -7.73 0.44 10.18
N SER A 89 -6.68 1.01 10.74
CA SER A 89 -5.48 0.29 11.18
C SER A 89 -4.99 0.80 12.53
N ASN A 90 -4.36 -0.05 13.30
CA ASN A 90 -3.66 0.39 14.49
C ASN A 90 -2.45 1.26 14.12
N ASN A 91 -2.16 2.25 14.95
CA ASN A 91 -0.93 3.00 14.83
C ASN A 91 0.26 2.09 15.14
N PHE A 92 1.17 1.95 14.19
CA PHE A 92 2.37 1.13 14.36
C PHE A 92 3.53 1.87 15.04
N LEU A 93 3.42 3.19 15.19
CA LEU A 93 4.44 3.99 15.87
C LEU A 93 4.31 3.88 17.39
N LYS A 94 5.44 3.70 18.05
CA LYS A 94 5.58 3.81 19.50
C LYS A 94 5.88 5.25 19.89
N GLU A 95 5.73 5.56 21.16
CA GLU A 95 6.10 6.88 21.69
C GLU A 95 7.56 7.23 21.35
N GLY A 96 7.79 8.45 20.91
CA GLY A 96 9.10 8.93 20.46
C GLY A 96 9.56 8.44 19.09
N GLN A 97 8.73 7.69 18.37
CA GLN A 97 9.01 7.27 17.00
C GLN A 97 8.36 8.20 15.96
N SER A 98 8.97 8.28 14.80
CA SER A 98 8.42 9.01 13.64
C SER A 98 8.72 8.28 12.33
N VAL A 99 7.83 8.45 11.36
CA VAL A 99 8.03 7.97 9.98
C VAL A 99 8.86 9.00 9.21
N ILE A 100 9.94 8.56 8.61
CA ILE A 100 10.77 9.38 7.70
C ILE A 100 10.71 8.75 6.31
N THR A 101 10.14 9.46 5.35
CA THR A 101 10.10 8.98 3.96
C THR A 101 11.49 9.02 3.34
N ILE A 102 11.80 8.06 2.46
CA ILE A 102 13.11 8.06 1.77
C ILE A 102 13.29 9.29 0.88
N ASN A 103 12.20 9.85 0.38
CA ASN A 103 12.25 11.14 -0.33
C ASN A 103 12.81 12.24 0.57
N HIS A 104 12.28 12.37 1.78
CA HIS A 104 12.76 13.38 2.74
C HIS A 104 14.18 13.09 3.22
N LEU A 105 14.45 11.83 3.60
CA LEU A 105 15.75 11.40 4.12
C LEU A 105 16.88 11.71 3.12
N LEU A 106 16.76 11.18 1.91
CA LEU A 106 17.83 11.29 0.92
C LEU A 106 17.91 12.70 0.32
N SER A 107 16.79 13.39 0.09
CA SER A 107 16.82 14.79 -0.37
C SER A 107 17.54 15.71 0.61
N ARG A 108 17.35 15.51 1.92
CA ARG A 108 18.03 16.28 2.96
C ARG A 108 19.55 16.07 2.94
N ILE A 109 20.00 14.83 2.71
CA ILE A 109 21.43 14.49 2.69
C ILE A 109 22.13 15.07 1.47
N ILE A 110 21.51 14.94 0.28
CA ILE A 110 22.10 15.44 -0.95
C ILE A 110 21.91 16.95 -1.16
N GLY A 111 21.02 17.59 -0.39
CA GLY A 111 20.77 19.03 -0.44
C GLY A 111 19.87 19.51 -1.60
N TYR A 112 19.26 18.58 -2.36
CA TYR A 112 18.33 18.89 -3.46
C TYR A 112 17.31 17.75 -3.66
N PRO A 113 16.24 17.93 -4.48
CA PRO A 113 15.21 16.93 -4.64
C PRO A 113 15.74 15.57 -5.12
N LEU A 114 15.44 14.48 -4.40
CA LEU A 114 15.84 13.12 -4.75
C LEU A 114 15.45 12.73 -6.18
N LYS A 115 14.32 13.22 -6.68
CA LYS A 115 13.84 12.97 -8.04
C LYS A 115 14.88 13.42 -9.09
N GLU A 116 15.53 14.56 -8.89
CA GLU A 116 16.57 15.07 -9.81
C GLU A 116 17.78 14.15 -9.83
N LYS A 117 18.21 13.68 -8.65
CA LYS A 117 19.28 12.68 -8.54
C LYS A 117 18.95 11.41 -9.30
N LEU A 118 17.74 10.87 -9.11
CA LEU A 118 17.33 9.65 -9.79
C LEU A 118 17.25 9.83 -11.32
N LEU A 119 16.82 10.99 -11.80
CA LEU A 119 16.80 11.29 -13.23
C LEU A 119 18.20 11.39 -13.84
N SER A 120 19.20 11.82 -13.09
CA SER A 120 20.60 11.88 -13.55
C SER A 120 21.24 10.50 -13.70
N LEU A 121 20.67 9.44 -13.11
CA LEU A 121 21.21 8.10 -13.20
C LEU A 121 20.77 7.43 -14.51
N THR A 122 21.74 6.79 -15.19
CA THR A 122 21.61 6.29 -16.56
C THR A 122 20.80 5.01 -16.73
N SER A 123 20.47 4.30 -15.64
CA SER A 123 19.70 3.05 -15.71
C SER A 123 18.81 2.83 -14.50
N ASP A 124 17.73 2.07 -14.68
CA ASP A 124 16.82 1.71 -13.60
C ASP A 124 17.53 0.91 -12.49
N LYS A 125 18.48 0.05 -12.88
CA LYS A 125 19.31 -0.69 -11.93
C LYS A 125 20.10 0.25 -11.02
N LYS A 126 20.71 1.30 -11.58
CA LYS A 126 21.44 2.31 -10.79
C LYS A 126 20.50 3.13 -9.90
N ARG A 127 19.26 3.40 -10.34
CA ARG A 127 18.26 4.12 -9.56
C ARG A 127 17.81 3.31 -8.34
N ILE A 128 17.50 2.03 -8.53
CA ILE A 128 17.11 1.12 -7.44
C ILE A 128 18.28 0.95 -6.46
N ALA A 129 19.48 0.67 -6.96
CA ALA A 129 20.68 0.54 -6.12
C ALA A 129 20.94 1.82 -5.32
N TYR A 130 20.80 3.00 -5.94
CA TYR A 130 20.99 4.27 -5.23
C TYR A 130 19.99 4.47 -4.07
N LEU A 131 18.71 4.09 -4.26
CA LEU A 131 17.73 4.16 -3.15
C LEU A 131 18.10 3.19 -2.03
N ALA A 132 18.50 1.97 -2.37
CA ALA A 132 18.82 0.94 -1.39
C ALA A 132 20.09 1.28 -0.61
N GLU A 133 21.19 1.48 -1.30
CA GLU A 133 22.50 1.76 -0.69
C GLU A 133 22.51 3.11 0.04
N GLY A 134 21.95 4.17 -0.59
CA GLY A 134 21.86 5.48 0.05
C GLY A 134 21.04 5.45 1.34
N THR A 135 19.97 4.68 1.40
CA THR A 135 19.21 4.53 2.65
C THR A 135 19.97 3.69 3.68
N LYS A 136 20.61 2.59 3.27
CA LYS A 136 21.48 1.80 4.14
C LYS A 136 22.60 2.65 4.74
N ASP A 137 23.31 3.40 3.93
CA ASP A 137 24.43 4.25 4.39
C ASP A 137 23.99 5.30 5.42
N CYS A 138 22.76 5.80 5.31
CA CYS A 138 22.23 6.84 6.18
C CYS A 138 21.62 6.31 7.48
N THR A 139 21.14 5.06 7.47
CA THR A 139 20.32 4.49 8.53
C THR A 139 20.96 3.29 9.23
N GLY A 140 21.94 2.63 8.58
CA GLY A 140 22.50 1.36 9.04
C GLY A 140 21.59 0.15 8.79
N LEU A 141 20.51 0.30 8.01
CA LEU A 141 19.58 -0.80 7.73
C LEU A 141 20.13 -1.68 6.59
N ASP A 142 20.87 -2.71 6.94
CA ASP A 142 21.62 -3.57 6.01
C ASP A 142 20.75 -4.23 4.93
N TYR A 143 19.49 -4.56 5.23
CA TYR A 143 18.57 -5.25 4.32
C TYR A 143 17.59 -4.31 3.59
N PHE A 144 17.95 -3.01 3.43
CA PHE A 144 17.02 -2.08 2.79
C PHE A 144 16.80 -2.36 1.30
N GLY A 145 17.78 -2.95 0.62
CA GLY A 145 17.64 -3.43 -0.76
C GLY A 145 16.61 -4.56 -0.90
N GLU A 146 16.62 -5.48 0.06
CA GLU A 146 15.66 -6.57 0.19
C GLU A 146 14.25 -6.04 0.52
N TYR A 147 14.16 -5.08 1.44
CA TYR A 147 12.91 -4.41 1.77
C TYR A 147 12.29 -3.72 0.54
N LEU A 148 13.10 -2.99 -0.21
CA LEU A 148 12.66 -2.32 -1.44
C LEU A 148 12.23 -3.33 -2.52
N THR A 149 12.92 -4.47 -2.62
CA THR A 149 12.54 -5.55 -3.54
C THR A 149 11.20 -6.15 -3.17
N LEU A 150 10.99 -6.43 -1.88
CA LEU A 150 9.72 -6.93 -1.36
C LEU A 150 8.56 -5.97 -1.66
N LEU A 151 8.75 -4.66 -1.45
CA LEU A 151 7.76 -3.65 -1.82
C LEU A 151 7.37 -3.74 -3.30
N PHE A 152 8.35 -3.85 -4.20
CA PHE A 152 8.07 -3.92 -5.64
C PHE A 152 7.45 -5.26 -6.06
N GLU A 153 7.70 -6.33 -5.34
CA GLU A 153 7.04 -7.62 -5.54
C GLU A 153 5.56 -7.55 -5.14
N ILE A 154 5.26 -6.95 -3.98
CA ILE A 154 3.90 -6.70 -3.51
C ILE A 154 3.15 -5.79 -4.48
N ASP A 155 3.75 -4.66 -4.86
CA ASP A 155 3.15 -3.72 -5.81
C ASP A 155 2.92 -4.39 -7.18
N SER A 156 3.82 -5.28 -7.60
CA SER A 156 3.65 -6.05 -8.85
C SER A 156 2.52 -7.06 -8.76
N LEU A 157 2.36 -7.73 -7.62
CA LEU A 157 1.29 -8.72 -7.41
C LEU A 157 -0.08 -8.06 -7.35
N PHE A 158 -0.18 -6.96 -6.61
CA PHE A 158 -1.45 -6.30 -6.33
C PHE A 158 -1.70 -5.04 -7.17
N LEU A 159 -0.79 -4.73 -8.14
CA LEU A 159 -0.93 -3.60 -9.06
C LEU A 159 -1.00 -2.23 -8.34
N ASN A 160 -0.25 -2.05 -7.26
CA ASN A 160 -0.19 -0.76 -6.57
C ASN A 160 0.65 0.23 -7.39
N ASP A 161 -0.01 1.12 -8.11
CA ASP A 161 0.62 2.07 -9.04
C ASP A 161 0.99 3.41 -8.39
N ASP A 162 0.75 3.58 -7.08
CA ASP A 162 1.08 4.81 -6.34
C ASP A 162 2.19 4.64 -5.29
N ARG A 163 3.08 3.65 -5.42
CA ARG A 163 4.27 3.51 -4.57
C ARG A 163 5.30 4.59 -4.86
N HIS A 164 4.97 5.85 -4.66
CA HIS A 164 5.91 6.95 -4.82
C HIS A 164 6.91 7.03 -3.64
N LEU A 165 7.97 7.85 -3.78
CA LEU A 165 9.06 7.94 -2.80
C LEU A 165 8.65 8.39 -1.39
N ASN A 166 7.46 8.96 -1.23
CA ASN A 166 6.89 9.30 0.08
C ASN A 166 6.10 8.14 0.71
N ASN A 167 5.83 7.05 -0.04
CA ASN A 167 5.20 5.82 0.45
C ASN A 167 6.23 4.70 0.70
N ILE A 168 7.52 5.05 0.67
CA ILE A 168 8.65 4.22 1.09
C ILE A 168 9.32 4.95 2.24
N ALA A 169 9.43 4.30 3.40
CA ALA A 169 9.84 4.98 4.61
C ALA A 169 10.67 4.10 5.55
N VAL A 170 11.27 4.74 6.52
CA VAL A 170 11.91 4.12 7.69
C VAL A 170 11.30 4.71 8.97
N ILE A 171 11.35 3.99 10.08
CA ILE A 171 11.01 4.51 11.40
C ILE A 171 12.28 5.08 12.02
N LYS A 172 12.17 6.28 12.61
CA LYS A 172 13.24 6.91 13.40
C LYS A 172 12.84 6.95 14.87
N SER A 173 13.76 6.54 15.75
CA SER A 173 13.64 6.62 17.20
C SER A 173 14.96 7.16 17.79
N GLY A 174 15.00 8.43 18.18
CA GLY A 174 16.25 9.11 18.53
C GLY A 174 17.23 9.08 17.37
N ASP A 175 18.40 8.47 17.57
CA ASP A 175 19.44 8.30 16.53
C ASP A 175 19.39 6.94 15.83
N LYS A 176 18.41 6.09 16.16
CA LYS A 176 18.26 4.76 15.56
C LYS A 176 17.17 4.76 14.50
N TYR A 177 17.33 3.85 13.53
CA TYR A 177 16.36 3.59 12.48
C TYR A 177 15.91 2.13 12.51
N ASP A 178 14.69 1.90 12.01
CA ASP A 178 14.11 0.58 11.83
C ASP A 178 13.32 0.54 10.51
N TYR A 179 13.02 -0.67 10.03
CA TYR A 179 12.19 -0.86 8.85
C TYR A 179 10.76 -0.40 9.14
N CYS A 180 10.21 0.40 8.26
CA CYS A 180 8.79 0.77 8.37
C CYS A 180 7.92 -0.43 7.96
N PRO A 181 6.86 -0.77 8.70
CA PRO A 181 5.88 -1.73 8.21
C PRO A 181 5.39 -1.33 6.81
N ILE A 182 5.18 -2.29 5.93
CA ILE A 182 4.66 -2.04 4.58
C ILE A 182 3.23 -1.52 4.70
N PHE A 183 2.95 -0.36 4.14
CA PHE A 183 1.66 0.33 4.23
C PHE A 183 1.28 0.97 2.89
N ASP A 184 0.07 1.51 2.83
CA ASP A 184 -0.45 2.30 1.71
C ASP A 184 -0.53 1.50 0.40
N ASN A 185 -1.35 0.44 0.44
CA ASN A 185 -1.66 -0.42 -0.70
C ASN A 185 -3.04 -0.09 -1.33
N GLY A 186 -3.66 1.00 -0.91
CA GLY A 186 -5.00 1.39 -1.33
C GLY A 186 -5.15 1.61 -2.84
N ALA A 187 -4.09 2.05 -3.53
CA ALA A 187 -4.07 2.20 -4.99
C ALA A 187 -3.93 0.87 -5.76
N GLY A 188 -3.89 -0.26 -5.06
CA GLY A 188 -3.82 -1.59 -5.67
C GLY A 188 -5.14 -2.07 -6.29
N LEU A 189 -5.08 -3.18 -7.02
CA LEU A 189 -6.24 -3.92 -7.53
C LEU A 189 -7.18 -3.08 -8.43
N LEU A 190 -6.66 -2.04 -9.09
CA LEU A 190 -7.43 -1.09 -9.91
C LEU A 190 -8.50 -0.33 -9.11
N SER A 191 -8.24 -0.02 -7.85
CA SER A 191 -9.21 0.55 -6.91
C SER A 191 -9.66 1.97 -7.25
N ASP A 192 -8.79 2.82 -7.82
CA ASP A 192 -9.19 4.17 -8.30
C ASP A 192 -9.97 4.05 -9.60
N THR A 193 -11.29 4.09 -9.51
CA THR A 193 -12.20 3.91 -10.65
C THR A 193 -12.22 5.09 -11.62
N ARG A 194 -11.61 6.22 -11.29
CA ARG A 194 -11.42 7.35 -12.20
C ARG A 194 -10.28 7.09 -13.20
N LEU A 195 -9.20 6.47 -12.71
CA LEU A 195 -8.04 6.09 -13.52
C LEU A 195 -8.25 4.73 -14.18
N SER A 196 -9.03 3.88 -13.53
CA SER A 196 -9.35 2.53 -13.94
C SER A 196 -10.87 2.33 -14.03
N PRO A 197 -11.54 2.85 -15.08
CA PRO A 197 -13.00 2.80 -15.22
C PRO A 197 -13.57 1.39 -15.12
N MET A 198 -14.74 1.24 -14.48
CA MET A 198 -15.33 -0.06 -14.16
C MET A 198 -15.89 -0.82 -15.38
N ASP A 199 -16.12 -0.12 -16.47
CA ASP A 199 -16.61 -0.64 -17.76
C ASP A 199 -15.50 -1.14 -18.69
N ILE A 200 -14.22 -0.97 -18.29
CA ILE A 200 -13.06 -1.46 -19.04
C ILE A 200 -12.56 -2.77 -18.43
N GLU A 201 -12.34 -3.76 -19.27
CA GLU A 201 -11.81 -5.06 -18.88
C GLU A 201 -10.48 -4.94 -18.13
N PRO A 202 -10.30 -5.60 -16.96
CA PRO A 202 -9.09 -5.51 -16.16
C PRO A 202 -7.81 -5.80 -16.93
N LYS A 203 -7.85 -6.77 -17.85
CA LYS A 203 -6.69 -7.15 -18.66
C LYS A 203 -6.15 -5.98 -19.50
N ALA A 204 -7.03 -5.16 -20.06
CA ALA A 204 -6.64 -3.99 -20.85
C ALA A 204 -6.00 -2.92 -19.95
N LEU A 205 -6.59 -2.68 -18.79
CA LEU A 205 -6.07 -1.72 -17.81
C LEU A 205 -4.69 -2.14 -17.26
N ILE A 206 -4.54 -3.42 -16.86
CA ILE A 206 -3.27 -3.97 -16.36
C ILE A 206 -2.12 -3.76 -17.34
N ALA A 207 -2.40 -3.92 -18.65
CA ALA A 207 -1.39 -3.76 -19.69
C ALA A 207 -0.87 -2.31 -19.81
N SER A 208 -1.69 -1.32 -19.46
CA SER A 208 -1.35 0.11 -19.56
C SER A 208 -0.72 0.69 -18.29
N LEU A 209 -0.92 0.05 -17.12
CA LEU A 209 -0.44 0.54 -15.84
C LEU A 209 1.10 0.64 -15.76
N LYS A 210 1.55 1.63 -15.03
CA LYS A 210 2.96 1.85 -14.72
C LYS A 210 3.18 1.89 -13.22
N SER A 211 4.22 1.19 -12.77
CA SER A 211 4.62 1.22 -11.36
C SER A 211 5.40 2.49 -11.03
N ARG A 212 5.23 2.99 -9.84
CA ARG A 212 6.07 4.02 -9.22
C ARG A 212 7.17 3.37 -8.38
N PRO A 213 8.27 4.08 -8.08
CA PRO A 213 8.54 5.48 -8.40
C PRO A 213 9.12 5.73 -9.81
N PHE A 214 9.41 4.70 -10.61
CA PHE A 214 10.21 4.84 -11.83
C PHE A 214 9.40 4.94 -13.13
N ASN A 215 8.08 4.88 -13.04
CA ASN A 215 7.16 4.96 -14.19
C ASN A 215 7.47 3.92 -15.29
N MET A 216 7.70 2.69 -14.87
CA MET A 216 7.95 1.54 -15.76
C MET A 216 6.91 0.43 -15.54
N SER A 217 6.95 -0.65 -16.33
CA SER A 217 6.06 -1.78 -16.06
C SER A 217 6.41 -2.45 -14.72
N PHE A 218 5.40 -2.93 -13.99
CA PHE A 218 5.58 -3.64 -12.73
C PHE A 218 6.59 -4.78 -12.83
N THR A 219 6.47 -5.61 -13.86
CA THR A 219 7.37 -6.75 -14.08
C THR A 219 8.82 -6.30 -14.26
N ARG A 220 9.06 -5.20 -15.00
CA ARG A 220 10.40 -4.65 -15.19
C ARG A 220 10.97 -4.12 -13.88
N GLN A 221 10.18 -3.37 -13.10
CA GLN A 221 10.63 -2.82 -11.81
C GLN A 221 11.00 -3.94 -10.83
N MET A 222 10.10 -4.90 -10.65
CA MET A 222 10.29 -6.08 -9.82
C MET A 222 11.54 -6.89 -10.24
N ASN A 223 11.65 -7.26 -11.52
CA ASN A 223 12.78 -8.06 -12.00
C ASN A 223 14.12 -7.34 -11.90
N THR A 224 14.11 -5.99 -12.06
CA THR A 224 15.33 -5.20 -11.86
C THR A 224 15.77 -5.24 -10.38
N ALA A 225 14.86 -5.09 -9.44
CA ALA A 225 15.16 -5.20 -8.02
C ALA A 225 15.61 -6.63 -7.64
N ARG A 226 14.90 -7.66 -8.12
CA ARG A 226 15.27 -9.06 -7.92
C ARG A 226 16.68 -9.40 -8.43
N SER A 227 17.09 -8.80 -9.54
CA SER A 227 18.44 -8.98 -10.09
C SER A 227 19.55 -8.41 -9.20
N LEU A 228 19.21 -7.52 -8.27
CA LEU A 228 20.15 -6.90 -7.32
C LEU A 228 20.14 -7.60 -5.96
N TYR A 229 18.95 -7.89 -5.44
CA TYR A 229 18.75 -8.28 -4.04
C TYR A 229 18.04 -9.63 -3.87
N GLY A 230 17.72 -10.33 -4.97
CA GLY A 230 17.04 -11.64 -4.97
C GLY A 230 15.53 -11.54 -4.77
N ASN A 231 14.84 -12.67 -4.91
CA ASN A 231 13.40 -12.77 -4.64
C ASN A 231 13.16 -12.75 -3.14
N ARG A 232 12.11 -12.06 -2.69
CA ARG A 232 11.79 -11.90 -1.26
C ARG A 232 10.39 -12.39 -0.91
N LEU A 233 9.40 -12.14 -1.77
CA LEU A 233 8.03 -12.57 -1.54
C LEU A 233 7.86 -14.03 -1.96
N SER A 234 7.37 -14.85 -1.04
CA SER A 234 6.90 -16.21 -1.28
C SER A 234 5.53 -16.39 -0.65
N MET A 235 4.60 -16.91 -1.41
CA MET A 235 3.25 -17.26 -0.94
C MET A 235 2.62 -18.29 -1.85
N SER A 236 1.67 -19.07 -1.31
CA SER A 236 0.90 -20.02 -2.10
C SER A 236 0.02 -19.30 -3.12
N LYS A 237 -0.16 -19.91 -4.29
CA LYS A 237 -1.09 -19.37 -5.30
C LYS A 237 -2.52 -19.55 -4.83
N PHE A 238 -3.30 -18.49 -4.95
CA PHE A 238 -4.72 -18.47 -4.63
C PHE A 238 -5.55 -19.01 -5.80
N LYS A 239 -6.60 -19.74 -5.47
CA LYS A 239 -7.71 -20.01 -6.39
C LYS A 239 -8.76 -18.90 -6.27
N ARG A 240 -9.69 -18.84 -7.22
CA ARG A 240 -10.82 -17.88 -7.17
C ARG A 240 -11.59 -18.00 -5.86
N GLU A 241 -11.83 -19.23 -5.41
CA GLU A 241 -12.59 -19.53 -4.19
C GLU A 241 -11.91 -18.98 -2.96
N ASP A 242 -10.58 -19.13 -2.86
CA ASP A 242 -9.76 -18.63 -1.74
C ASP A 242 -9.85 -17.10 -1.65
N ILE A 243 -9.69 -16.40 -2.78
CA ILE A 243 -9.80 -14.94 -2.83
C ILE A 243 -11.20 -14.50 -2.43
N MET A 244 -12.25 -15.18 -2.95
CA MET A 244 -13.63 -14.85 -2.65
C MET A 244 -14.00 -15.08 -1.19
N GLU A 245 -13.39 -16.05 -0.50
CA GLU A 245 -13.60 -16.28 0.93
C GLU A 245 -13.23 -15.03 1.74
N TYR A 246 -12.08 -14.40 1.47
CA TYR A 246 -11.64 -13.17 2.14
C TYR A 246 -12.36 -11.93 1.64
N LEU A 247 -12.74 -11.90 0.37
CA LEU A 247 -13.34 -10.72 -0.25
C LEU A 247 -14.81 -10.52 0.12
N ARG A 248 -15.59 -11.59 0.27
CA ARG A 248 -17.04 -11.50 0.57
C ARG A 248 -17.37 -10.66 1.81
N PRO A 249 -16.72 -10.83 2.97
CA PRO A 249 -17.00 -9.97 4.13
C PRO A 249 -16.73 -8.48 3.86
N ILE A 250 -15.67 -8.17 3.12
CA ILE A 250 -15.30 -6.79 2.79
C ILE A 250 -16.33 -6.17 1.84
N LEU A 251 -16.85 -6.95 0.88
CA LEU A 251 -17.87 -6.48 -0.05
C LEU A 251 -19.20 -6.09 0.63
N GLU A 252 -19.45 -6.52 1.86
CA GLU A 252 -20.66 -6.09 2.59
C GLU A 252 -20.66 -4.60 2.92
N PHE A 253 -19.52 -3.94 2.85
CA PHE A 253 -19.38 -2.50 3.02
C PHE A 253 -19.69 -1.69 1.74
N TYR A 254 -19.90 -2.36 0.60
CA TYR A 254 -20.12 -1.74 -0.71
C TYR A 254 -21.56 -1.87 -1.19
N PRO A 255 -22.03 -0.98 -2.07
CA PRO A 255 -23.38 -1.06 -2.64
C PRO A 255 -23.62 -2.38 -3.37
N LYS A 256 -24.81 -2.96 -3.21
CA LYS A 256 -25.15 -4.27 -3.79
C LYS A 256 -24.91 -4.33 -5.31
N ARG A 257 -25.17 -3.22 -6.03
CA ARG A 257 -24.99 -3.13 -7.49
C ARG A 257 -23.53 -3.25 -7.93
N ASP A 258 -22.58 -2.87 -7.06
CA ASP A 258 -21.15 -2.78 -7.41
C ASP A 258 -20.38 -4.04 -6.99
N LYS A 259 -20.93 -4.85 -6.04
CA LYS A 259 -20.24 -6.00 -5.43
C LYS A 259 -19.73 -7.02 -6.46
N SER A 260 -20.55 -7.38 -7.44
CA SER A 260 -20.15 -8.40 -8.44
C SER A 260 -19.02 -7.90 -9.33
N ILE A 261 -19.12 -6.66 -9.82
CA ILE A 261 -18.12 -6.07 -10.71
C ILE A 261 -16.79 -5.90 -9.98
N ILE A 262 -16.83 -5.38 -8.75
CA ILE A 262 -15.63 -5.26 -7.90
C ILE A 262 -15.00 -6.63 -7.66
N ALA A 263 -15.81 -7.64 -7.30
CA ALA A 263 -15.32 -8.98 -7.02
C ALA A 263 -14.61 -9.61 -8.21
N ASP A 264 -15.24 -9.60 -9.38
CA ASP A 264 -14.67 -10.18 -10.60
C ASP A 264 -13.36 -9.48 -10.98
N ARG A 265 -13.34 -8.15 -10.91
CA ARG A 265 -12.19 -7.31 -11.21
C ARG A 265 -11.00 -7.60 -10.28
N VAL A 266 -11.23 -7.65 -8.98
CA VAL A 266 -10.20 -7.93 -7.96
C VAL A 266 -9.63 -9.33 -8.13
N VAL A 267 -10.49 -10.33 -8.31
CA VAL A 267 -10.07 -11.72 -8.54
C VAL A 267 -9.24 -11.82 -9.81
N GLU A 268 -9.67 -11.20 -10.91
CA GLU A 268 -8.92 -11.22 -12.16
C GLU A 268 -7.55 -10.58 -12.03
N CYS A 269 -7.43 -9.45 -11.33
CA CYS A 269 -6.15 -8.82 -11.04
C CYS A 269 -5.18 -9.78 -10.36
N ILE A 270 -5.61 -10.39 -9.26
CA ILE A 270 -4.75 -11.30 -8.48
C ILE A 270 -4.37 -12.54 -9.29
N LEU A 271 -5.33 -13.20 -9.95
CA LEU A 271 -5.08 -14.39 -10.75
C LEU A 271 -4.15 -14.12 -11.94
N ALA A 272 -4.26 -12.94 -12.55
CA ALA A 272 -3.37 -12.55 -13.65
C ALA A 272 -1.94 -12.31 -13.17
N ARG A 273 -1.76 -11.72 -11.97
CA ARG A 273 -0.46 -11.27 -11.48
C ARG A 273 0.31 -12.32 -10.70
N GLN A 274 -0.36 -13.18 -9.95
CA GLN A 274 0.32 -14.26 -9.18
C GLN A 274 1.13 -15.25 -10.02
N ARG A 275 0.94 -15.25 -11.35
CA ARG A 275 1.75 -16.07 -12.28
C ARG A 275 3.21 -15.59 -12.37
N LEU A 276 3.50 -14.39 -11.85
CA LEU A 276 4.83 -13.78 -11.89
C LEU A 276 5.63 -14.01 -10.58
N LEU A 277 5.00 -14.60 -9.56
CA LEU A 277 5.63 -15.10 -8.35
C LEU A 277 6.14 -16.54 -8.57
#